data_4e28f731242f6250eee1601481ecca3f
#
_entry.id   4e28f731242f6250eee1601481ecca3f
#
_cell.length_a   1.000
_cell.length_b   1.000
_cell.length_c   1.000
_cell.angle_alpha   90.00
_cell.angle_beta   90.00
_cell.angle_gamma   90.00
#
_symmetry.space_group_name_H-M   'P 1'
#
loop_
_entity.id
_entity.type
_entity.pdbx_description
1 polymer ?
#
loop_
_entity_poly.entity_id
_entity_poly.type
_entity_poly.pdbx_seq_one_letter_code
_entity_poly.pdbx_strand_id
1 'polypeptide(L)'
;MILLGLLRLYRFDAFVLFTLVYLLGVTAASSTFPPLHEIVVALIVSGVSINFIYSLNSWADADIDAINKPSRPIPAGVVTRRQALVYSLFLLGVSLVYPFFLFGFSVKTLLCLWLPAAGLLYSNPSYPFKKNRLLALLTITATVFVVALLGYVANFGVFSTSFYFSALTLIITCAGVIPLKDLSDARGDAAYGAENWFSGGGNVILRGSILLALAIVSALYSGQWLALLLTC
;
A
#
# COMPACT_ATOMS: atom_id res chain seq x y z
N MET A 1 -23.52 1.47 16.08
CA MET A 1 -22.97 2.64 15.35
C MET A 1 -21.45 2.62 15.26
N ILE A 2 -20.68 2.41 16.35
CA ILE A 2 -19.18 2.43 16.35
C ILE A 2 -18.60 1.41 15.37
N LEU A 3 -19.07 0.15 15.40
CA LEU A 3 -18.55 -0.91 14.51
C LEU A 3 -18.70 -0.53 13.02
N LEU A 4 -19.83 0.03 12.62
CA LEU A 4 -20.04 0.50 11.25
C LEU A 4 -19.10 1.65 10.88
N GLY A 5 -18.79 2.54 11.84
CA GLY A 5 -17.80 3.60 11.67
C GLY A 5 -16.39 3.05 11.47
N LEU A 6 -15.99 2.07 12.26
CA LEU A 6 -14.69 1.40 12.13
C LEU A 6 -14.57 0.63 10.81
N LEU A 7 -15.67 0.00 10.34
CA LEU A 7 -15.70 -0.63 9.02
C LEU A 7 -15.52 0.38 7.87
N ARG A 8 -15.87 1.65 8.07
CA ARG A 8 -15.59 2.72 7.09
C ARG A 8 -14.14 3.21 7.12
N LEU A 9 -13.40 2.98 8.22
CA LEU A 9 -11.94 3.17 8.24
C LEU A 9 -11.22 2.07 7.47
N TYR A 10 -11.85 0.90 7.33
CA TYR A 10 -11.33 -0.20 6.55
C TYR A 10 -11.30 0.19 5.07
N ARG A 11 -10.12 0.27 4.51
CA ARG A 11 -9.91 0.62 3.11
C ARG A 11 -10.02 -0.64 2.24
N PHE A 12 -11.27 -0.95 1.85
CA PHE A 12 -11.56 -2.13 1.05
C PHE A 12 -10.87 -2.10 -0.31
N ASP A 13 -10.74 -0.92 -0.91
CA ASP A 13 -9.97 -0.69 -2.14
C ASP A 13 -8.49 -1.12 -1.99
N ALA A 14 -7.84 -0.69 -0.92
CA ALA A 14 -6.47 -1.08 -0.61
C ALA A 14 -6.36 -2.57 -0.27
N PHE A 15 -7.32 -3.10 0.49
CA PHE A 15 -7.38 -4.54 0.80
C PHE A 15 -7.39 -5.39 -0.46
N VAL A 16 -8.26 -5.10 -1.42
CA VAL A 16 -8.32 -5.82 -2.70
C VAL A 16 -7.03 -5.65 -3.49
N LEU A 17 -6.53 -4.41 -3.63
CA LEU A 17 -5.30 -4.13 -4.37
C LEU A 17 -4.11 -4.93 -3.82
N PHE A 18 -3.85 -4.87 -2.51
CA PHE A 18 -2.69 -5.55 -1.93
C PHE A 18 -2.86 -7.07 -1.87
N THR A 19 -4.08 -7.58 -1.78
CA THR A 19 -4.36 -9.01 -1.99
C THR A 19 -3.93 -9.45 -3.39
N LEU A 20 -4.30 -8.69 -4.43
CA LEU A 20 -3.90 -8.96 -5.80
C LEU A 20 -2.38 -8.84 -6.01
N VAL A 21 -1.73 -7.86 -5.37
CA VAL A 21 -0.26 -7.70 -5.41
C VAL A 21 0.45 -8.92 -4.79
N TYR A 22 -0.04 -9.44 -3.67
CA TYR A 22 0.48 -10.66 -3.07
C TYR A 22 0.33 -11.85 -4.02
N LEU A 23 -0.87 -12.04 -4.57
CA LEU A 23 -1.18 -13.14 -5.49
C LEU A 23 -0.40 -13.05 -6.80
N LEU A 24 -0.10 -11.83 -7.28
CA LEU A 24 0.83 -11.61 -8.39
C LEU A 24 2.22 -12.19 -8.09
N GLY A 25 2.73 -11.99 -6.87
CA GLY A 25 3.97 -12.60 -6.42
C GLY A 25 3.92 -14.13 -6.47
N VAL A 26 2.84 -14.73 -5.97
CA VAL A 26 2.63 -16.19 -6.00
C VAL A 26 2.62 -16.72 -7.43
N THR A 27 1.86 -16.09 -8.32
CA THR A 27 1.78 -16.53 -9.74
C THR A 27 3.11 -16.35 -10.48
N ALA A 28 3.86 -15.29 -10.17
CA ALA A 28 5.18 -15.07 -10.74
C ALA A 28 6.20 -16.14 -10.31
N ALA A 29 6.01 -16.74 -9.12
CA ALA A 29 6.86 -17.83 -8.62
C ALA A 29 6.52 -19.20 -9.21
N SER A 30 5.22 -19.51 -9.33
CA SER A 30 4.75 -20.86 -9.69
C SER A 30 4.25 -21.00 -11.13
N SER A 31 3.96 -19.89 -11.80
CA SER A 31 3.27 -19.86 -13.11
C SER A 31 1.92 -20.60 -13.12
N THR A 32 1.35 -20.82 -11.94
CA THR A 32 0.06 -21.53 -11.75
C THR A 32 -0.91 -20.66 -10.98
N PHE A 33 -2.18 -21.04 -10.97
CA PHE A 33 -3.17 -20.37 -10.13
C PHE A 33 -2.82 -20.53 -8.64
N PRO A 34 -2.92 -19.46 -7.83
CA PRO A 34 -2.57 -19.51 -6.41
C PRO A 34 -3.38 -20.56 -5.65
N PRO A 35 -2.74 -21.42 -4.85
CA PRO A 35 -3.45 -22.39 -4.03
C PRO A 35 -4.23 -21.68 -2.90
N LEU A 36 -5.28 -22.33 -2.39
CA LEU A 36 -6.21 -21.74 -1.43
C LEU A 36 -5.51 -21.18 -0.17
N HIS A 37 -4.49 -21.86 0.33
CA HIS A 37 -3.76 -21.39 1.52
C HIS A 37 -3.04 -20.05 1.27
N GLU A 38 -2.48 -19.83 0.07
CA GLU A 38 -1.85 -18.54 -0.28
C GLU A 38 -2.89 -17.43 -0.46
N ILE A 39 -4.09 -17.77 -0.95
CA ILE A 39 -5.20 -16.81 -1.00
C ILE A 39 -5.58 -16.39 0.42
N VAL A 40 -5.71 -17.32 1.35
CA VAL A 40 -6.01 -17.03 2.76
C VAL A 40 -4.91 -16.16 3.40
N VAL A 41 -3.64 -16.48 3.15
CA VAL A 41 -2.52 -15.66 3.63
C VAL A 41 -2.57 -14.25 3.07
N ALA A 42 -2.82 -14.09 1.77
CA ALA A 42 -2.97 -12.78 1.12
C ALA A 42 -4.08 -11.94 1.80
N LEU A 43 -5.23 -12.56 2.08
CA LEU A 43 -6.35 -11.91 2.77
C LEU A 43 -5.98 -11.48 4.20
N ILE A 44 -5.23 -12.30 4.94
CA ILE A 44 -4.79 -11.97 6.31
C ILE A 44 -3.78 -10.80 6.26
N VAL A 45 -2.75 -10.89 5.41
CA VAL A 45 -1.73 -9.84 5.27
C VAL A 45 -2.38 -8.50 4.91
N SER A 46 -3.24 -8.49 3.89
CA SER A 46 -3.93 -7.28 3.44
C SER A 46 -4.98 -6.80 4.45
N GLY A 47 -5.73 -7.73 5.03
CA GLY A 47 -6.78 -7.43 6.00
C GLY A 47 -6.27 -6.86 7.32
N VAL A 48 -5.05 -7.19 7.74
CA VAL A 48 -4.47 -6.75 9.00
C VAL A 48 -3.44 -5.65 8.78
N SER A 49 -2.30 -5.97 8.15
CA SER A 49 -1.17 -5.05 8.08
C SER A 49 -1.42 -3.85 7.17
N ILE A 50 -2.08 -4.03 6.04
CA ILE A 50 -2.40 -2.92 5.15
C ILE A 50 -3.48 -2.03 5.76
N ASN A 51 -4.49 -2.61 6.41
CA ASN A 51 -5.47 -1.81 7.13
C ASN A 51 -4.89 -1.05 8.32
N PHE A 52 -3.90 -1.62 9.01
CA PHE A 52 -3.13 -0.86 10.00
C PHE A 52 -2.53 0.41 9.39
N ILE A 53 -1.80 0.28 8.28
CA ILE A 53 -1.16 1.42 7.59
C ILE A 53 -2.19 2.51 7.27
N TYR A 54 -3.32 2.15 6.68
CA TYR A 54 -4.34 3.11 6.28
C TYR A 54 -5.13 3.70 7.43
N SER A 55 -5.43 2.92 8.49
CA SER A 55 -6.13 3.43 9.67
C SER A 55 -5.25 4.39 10.47
N LEU A 56 -3.95 4.09 10.62
CA LEU A 56 -2.98 4.99 11.23
C LEU A 56 -2.82 6.28 10.42
N ASN A 57 -2.74 6.16 9.09
CA ASN A 57 -2.69 7.32 8.21
C ASN A 57 -3.94 8.20 8.35
N SER A 58 -5.14 7.60 8.40
CA SER A 58 -6.39 8.34 8.61
C SER A 58 -6.43 9.08 9.95
N TRP A 59 -5.86 8.47 11.01
CA TRP A 59 -5.73 9.13 12.31
C TRP A 59 -4.74 10.31 12.26
N ALA A 60 -3.59 10.11 11.62
CA ALA A 60 -2.55 11.13 11.51
C ALA A 60 -2.97 12.31 10.63
N ASP A 61 -3.74 12.04 9.56
CA ASP A 61 -4.18 13.02 8.57
C ASP A 61 -5.55 13.64 8.85
N ALA A 62 -6.15 13.41 10.02
CA ALA A 62 -7.52 13.83 10.29
C ALA A 62 -7.78 15.33 9.98
N ASP A 63 -6.81 16.20 10.27
CA ASP A 63 -6.91 17.65 10.04
C ASP A 63 -6.73 18.00 8.55
N ILE A 64 -5.80 17.34 7.86
CA ILE A 64 -5.58 17.48 6.41
C ILE A 64 -6.78 16.96 5.63
N ASP A 65 -7.29 15.80 6.07
CA ASP A 65 -8.48 15.18 5.46
C ASP A 65 -9.75 16.02 5.64
N ALA A 66 -9.85 16.84 6.68
CA ALA A 66 -10.96 17.77 6.82
C ALA A 66 -11.02 18.80 5.68
N ILE A 67 -9.85 19.13 5.08
CA ILE A 67 -9.76 20.01 3.91
C ILE A 67 -9.95 19.24 2.61
N ASN A 68 -9.18 18.14 2.44
CA ASN A 68 -9.11 17.42 1.16
C ASN A 68 -10.28 16.43 0.96
N LYS A 69 -10.72 15.79 2.04
CA LYS A 69 -11.64 14.64 2.00
C LYS A 69 -12.63 14.69 3.19
N PRO A 70 -13.49 15.73 3.28
CA PRO A 70 -14.37 15.96 4.44
C PRO A 70 -15.38 14.82 4.69
N SER A 71 -15.62 13.97 3.68
CA SER A 71 -16.49 12.79 3.81
C SER A 71 -15.83 11.58 4.46
N ARG A 72 -14.51 11.63 4.76
CA ARG A 72 -13.84 10.55 5.48
C ARG A 72 -14.37 10.37 6.89
N PRO A 73 -14.31 9.14 7.47
CA PRO A 73 -14.97 8.83 8.74
C PRO A 73 -14.62 9.73 9.92
N ILE A 74 -13.37 10.18 10.04
CA ILE A 74 -12.95 11.07 11.15
C ILE A 74 -13.42 12.51 10.91
N PRO A 75 -13.14 13.18 9.78
CA PRO A 75 -13.66 14.50 9.49
C PRO A 75 -15.18 14.58 9.52
N ALA A 76 -15.87 13.55 9.03
CA ALA A 76 -17.35 13.48 9.05
C ALA A 76 -17.95 13.19 10.44
N GLY A 77 -17.12 13.03 11.49
CA GLY A 77 -17.59 12.77 12.85
C GLY A 77 -18.18 11.37 13.07
N VAL A 78 -18.05 10.45 12.10
CA VAL A 78 -18.56 9.07 12.21
C VAL A 78 -17.70 8.24 13.19
N VAL A 79 -16.40 8.55 13.26
CA VAL A 79 -15.44 7.94 14.17
C VAL A 79 -14.63 9.05 14.82
N THR A 80 -14.45 9.00 16.13
CA THR A 80 -13.58 9.95 16.81
C THR A 80 -12.11 9.63 16.54
N ARG A 81 -11.24 10.65 16.61
CA ARG A 81 -9.79 10.46 16.45
C ARG A 81 -9.22 9.44 17.44
N ARG A 82 -9.75 9.44 18.70
CA ARG A 82 -9.35 8.46 19.73
C ARG A 82 -9.74 7.03 19.34
N GLN A 83 -10.95 6.82 18.82
CA GLN A 83 -11.40 5.50 18.37
C GLN A 83 -10.55 4.99 17.20
N ALA A 84 -10.21 5.85 16.24
CA ALA A 84 -9.33 5.51 15.13
C ALA A 84 -7.92 5.12 15.61
N LEU A 85 -7.36 5.83 16.59
CA LEU A 85 -6.07 5.49 17.19
C LEU A 85 -6.12 4.13 17.89
N VAL A 86 -7.12 3.88 18.74
CA VAL A 86 -7.28 2.59 19.43
C VAL A 86 -7.39 1.43 18.44
N TYR A 87 -8.18 1.62 17.37
CA TYR A 87 -8.32 0.64 16.31
C TYR A 87 -6.97 0.39 15.59
N SER A 88 -6.23 1.45 15.26
CA SER A 88 -4.90 1.33 14.64
C SER A 88 -3.91 0.61 15.55
N LEU A 89 -3.88 0.91 16.85
CA LEU A 89 -3.00 0.23 17.82
C LEU A 89 -3.37 -1.24 17.99
N PHE A 90 -4.66 -1.59 17.95
CA PHE A 90 -5.10 -2.98 17.94
C PHE A 90 -4.58 -3.71 16.70
N LEU A 91 -4.75 -3.13 15.50
CA LEU A 91 -4.23 -3.70 14.26
C LEU A 91 -2.69 -3.78 14.25
N LEU A 92 -1.99 -2.81 14.85
CA LEU A 92 -0.54 -2.87 15.05
C LEU A 92 -0.15 -4.11 15.86
N GLY A 93 -0.78 -4.29 17.02
CA GLY A 93 -0.52 -5.46 17.88
C GLY A 93 -0.72 -6.78 17.13
N VAL A 94 -1.83 -6.91 16.40
CA VAL A 94 -2.08 -8.08 15.57
C VAL A 94 -1.03 -8.22 14.47
N SER A 95 -0.66 -7.11 13.78
CA SER A 95 0.35 -7.11 12.71
C SER A 95 1.74 -7.56 13.16
N LEU A 96 2.08 -7.30 14.42
CA LEU A 96 3.36 -7.73 14.99
C LEU A 96 3.38 -9.21 15.39
N VAL A 97 2.22 -9.80 15.65
CA VAL A 97 2.10 -11.15 16.24
C VAL A 97 1.75 -12.22 15.20
N TYR A 98 0.77 -11.96 14.31
CA TYR A 98 0.29 -12.98 13.37
C TYR A 98 1.38 -13.58 12.45
N PRO A 99 2.45 -12.86 12.03
CA PRO A 99 3.45 -13.44 11.15
C PRO A 99 4.20 -14.62 11.79
N PHE A 100 4.42 -14.57 13.10
CA PHE A 100 5.07 -15.64 13.83
C PHE A 100 4.21 -16.91 13.89
N PHE A 101 2.87 -16.76 13.97
CA PHE A 101 1.96 -17.89 13.92
C PHE A 101 1.84 -18.51 12.53
N LEU A 102 1.89 -17.68 11.48
CA LEU A 102 1.77 -18.18 10.10
C LEU A 102 3.08 -18.74 9.55
N PHE A 103 4.22 -18.14 9.90
CA PHE A 103 5.49 -18.41 9.23
C PHE A 103 6.63 -18.80 10.18
N GLY A 104 6.40 -18.83 11.50
CA GLY A 104 7.46 -19.04 12.49
C GLY A 104 8.54 -17.93 12.40
N PHE A 105 9.78 -18.28 12.75
CA PHE A 105 10.94 -17.39 12.55
C PHE A 105 11.51 -17.59 11.14
N SER A 106 11.09 -16.78 10.19
CA SER A 106 11.44 -16.93 8.78
C SER A 106 11.61 -15.57 8.08
N VAL A 107 12.11 -15.61 6.85
CA VAL A 107 12.19 -14.41 5.99
C VAL A 107 10.80 -13.79 5.75
N LYS A 108 9.76 -14.63 5.61
CA LYS A 108 8.37 -14.12 5.47
C LYS A 108 7.93 -13.31 6.68
N THR A 109 8.31 -13.73 7.89
CA THR A 109 8.03 -12.98 9.11
C THR A 109 8.69 -11.61 9.09
N LEU A 110 9.97 -11.53 8.70
CA LEU A 110 10.69 -10.26 8.57
C LEU A 110 10.06 -9.35 7.52
N LEU A 111 9.65 -9.89 6.38
CA LEU A 111 8.94 -9.14 5.35
C LEU A 111 7.58 -8.63 5.84
N CYS A 112 6.83 -9.43 6.60
CA CYS A 112 5.57 -8.99 7.20
C CYS A 112 5.78 -7.87 8.22
N LEU A 113 6.84 -7.92 9.04
CA LEU A 113 7.15 -6.90 10.02
C LEU A 113 7.56 -5.56 9.38
N TRP A 114 8.03 -5.56 8.13
CA TRP A 114 8.22 -4.34 7.35
C TRP A 114 6.93 -3.54 7.22
N LEU A 115 5.77 -4.18 7.04
CA LEU A 115 4.50 -3.50 6.77
C LEU A 115 4.08 -2.55 7.92
N PRO A 116 4.01 -3.00 9.19
CA PRO A 116 3.74 -2.08 10.29
C PRO A 116 4.86 -1.04 10.48
N ALA A 117 6.13 -1.39 10.26
CA ALA A 117 7.23 -0.43 10.31
C ALA A 117 7.06 0.68 9.25
N ALA A 118 6.72 0.32 8.01
CA ALA A 118 6.45 1.29 6.95
C ALA A 118 5.28 2.21 7.30
N GLY A 119 4.20 1.69 7.88
CA GLY A 119 3.06 2.49 8.35
C GLY A 119 3.45 3.51 9.42
N LEU A 120 4.27 3.08 10.39
CA LEU A 120 4.80 3.95 11.44
C LEU A 120 5.72 5.03 10.88
N LEU A 121 6.64 4.69 9.97
CA LEU A 121 7.53 5.68 9.33
C LEU A 121 6.75 6.67 8.47
N TYR A 122 5.78 6.18 7.70
CA TYR A 122 4.98 7.01 6.79
C TYR A 122 4.14 8.03 7.54
N SER A 123 3.51 7.64 8.66
CA SER A 123 2.52 8.44 9.39
C SER A 123 3.03 8.94 10.75
N ASN A 124 4.34 8.89 11.03
CA ASN A 124 4.93 9.34 12.30
C ASN A 124 4.55 10.80 12.58
N PRO A 125 4.00 11.13 13.77
CA PRO A 125 3.63 12.51 14.10
C PRO A 125 4.80 13.49 14.13
N SER A 126 6.00 13.04 14.52
CA SER A 126 7.18 13.91 14.68
C SER A 126 7.91 14.14 13.36
N TYR A 127 8.07 13.10 12.56
CA TYR A 127 8.76 13.18 11.26
C TYR A 127 8.12 12.21 10.26
N PRO A 128 6.98 12.56 9.70
CA PRO A 128 6.30 11.67 8.76
C PRO A 128 6.98 11.68 7.39
N PHE A 129 7.33 10.49 6.88
CA PHE A 129 7.93 10.33 5.56
C PHE A 129 7.01 10.85 4.45
N LYS A 130 5.70 10.81 4.67
CA LYS A 130 4.72 11.34 3.70
C LYS A 130 4.83 12.84 3.42
N LYS A 131 5.47 13.64 4.31
CA LYS A 131 5.70 15.06 4.07
C LYS A 131 6.80 15.32 3.04
N ASN A 132 7.71 14.36 2.84
CA ASN A 132 8.71 14.42 1.78
C ASN A 132 8.30 13.51 0.63
N ARG A 133 8.13 14.09 -0.57
CA ARG A 133 7.62 13.37 -1.75
C ARG A 133 8.45 12.15 -2.15
N LEU A 134 9.78 12.20 -1.98
CA LEU A 134 10.66 11.06 -2.32
C LEU A 134 10.54 9.97 -1.27
N LEU A 135 10.55 10.31 0.02
CA LEU A 135 10.37 9.32 1.10
C LEU A 135 8.98 8.68 1.04
N ALA A 136 7.94 9.45 0.70
CA ALA A 136 6.60 8.93 0.45
C ALA A 136 6.59 7.91 -0.69
N LEU A 137 7.15 8.29 -1.84
CA LEU A 137 7.25 7.42 -3.02
C LEU A 137 8.02 6.13 -2.70
N LEU A 138 9.20 6.24 -2.08
CA LEU A 138 10.03 5.09 -1.72
C LEU A 138 9.33 4.16 -0.73
N THR A 139 8.67 4.70 0.30
CA THR A 139 7.98 3.90 1.32
C THR A 139 6.81 3.13 0.71
N ILE A 140 5.98 3.78 -0.11
CA ILE A 140 4.84 3.14 -0.76
C ILE A 140 5.34 2.07 -1.75
N THR A 141 6.31 2.41 -2.60
CA THR A 141 6.87 1.48 -3.59
C THR A 141 7.53 0.26 -2.91
N ALA A 142 8.31 0.48 -1.84
CA ALA A 142 8.89 -0.59 -1.06
C ALA A 142 7.82 -1.48 -0.42
N THR A 143 6.72 -0.91 0.07
CA THR A 143 5.61 -1.67 0.65
C THR A 143 4.92 -2.54 -0.40
N VAL A 144 4.63 -2.01 -1.58
CA VAL A 144 4.05 -2.78 -2.70
C VAL A 144 4.99 -3.90 -3.12
N PHE A 145 6.29 -3.60 -3.27
CA PHE A 145 7.31 -4.60 -3.61
C PHE A 145 7.42 -5.71 -2.56
N VAL A 146 7.45 -5.35 -1.27
CA VAL A 146 7.53 -6.34 -0.17
C VAL A 146 6.31 -7.26 -0.15
N VAL A 147 5.11 -6.75 -0.42
CA VAL A 147 3.90 -7.58 -0.49
C VAL A 147 3.98 -8.56 -1.68
N ALA A 148 4.45 -8.11 -2.85
CA ALA A 148 4.69 -9.01 -3.99
C ALA A 148 5.77 -10.05 -3.68
N LEU A 149 6.86 -9.64 -3.01
CA LEU A 149 7.94 -10.53 -2.59
C LEU A 149 7.47 -11.58 -1.58
N LEU A 150 6.58 -11.22 -0.65
CA LEU A 150 5.96 -12.17 0.28
C LEU A 150 5.25 -13.30 -0.46
N GLY A 151 4.46 -12.97 -1.47
CA GLY A 151 3.81 -13.97 -2.32
C GLY A 151 4.82 -14.81 -3.12
N TYR A 152 5.88 -14.17 -3.63
CA TYR A 152 6.91 -14.86 -4.39
C TYR A 152 7.71 -15.88 -3.56
N VAL A 153 8.17 -15.48 -2.36
CA VAL A 153 8.94 -16.33 -1.45
C VAL A 153 8.10 -17.52 -0.92
N ALA A 154 6.77 -17.49 -1.09
CA ALA A 154 5.90 -18.60 -0.73
C ALA A 154 6.32 -19.93 -1.36
N ASN A 155 6.90 -19.90 -2.58
CA ASN A 155 7.19 -21.09 -3.37
C ASN A 155 8.70 -21.40 -3.51
N PHE A 156 9.58 -20.78 -2.73
CA PHE A 156 11.04 -21.05 -2.70
C PHE A 156 11.72 -21.14 -4.08
N GLY A 157 11.31 -20.30 -5.03
CA GLY A 157 11.90 -20.25 -6.35
C GLY A 157 13.20 -19.43 -6.40
N VAL A 158 14.13 -19.81 -7.26
CA VAL A 158 15.16 -18.88 -7.74
C VAL A 158 14.43 -17.71 -8.41
N PHE A 159 14.86 -16.47 -8.15
CA PHE A 159 14.28 -15.30 -8.76
C PHE A 159 14.23 -15.46 -10.28
N SER A 160 13.05 -15.65 -10.81
CA SER A 160 12.82 -15.89 -12.24
C SER A 160 12.80 -14.57 -13.02
N THR A 161 13.02 -14.65 -14.32
CA THR A 161 12.86 -13.49 -15.21
C THR A 161 11.46 -12.86 -15.07
N SER A 162 10.42 -13.69 -14.92
CA SER A 162 9.04 -13.22 -14.68
C SER A 162 8.91 -12.40 -13.41
N PHE A 163 9.60 -12.76 -12.33
CA PHE A 163 9.59 -11.98 -11.11
C PHE A 163 10.20 -10.59 -11.30
N TYR A 164 11.36 -10.50 -11.98
CA TYR A 164 12.00 -9.21 -12.24
C TYR A 164 11.11 -8.30 -13.08
N PHE A 165 10.43 -8.80 -14.10
CA PHE A 165 9.49 -8.03 -14.91
C PHE A 165 8.27 -7.60 -14.10
N SER A 166 7.70 -8.49 -13.27
CA SER A 166 6.57 -8.14 -12.40
C SER A 166 6.96 -7.06 -11.38
N ALA A 167 8.12 -7.20 -10.75
CA ALA A 167 8.65 -6.22 -9.80
C ALA A 167 8.90 -4.86 -10.48
N LEU A 168 9.53 -4.87 -11.67
CA LEU A 168 9.77 -3.65 -12.46
C LEU A 168 8.43 -2.98 -12.84
N THR A 169 7.45 -3.75 -13.29
CA THR A 169 6.11 -3.26 -13.62
C THR A 169 5.46 -2.57 -12.40
N LEU A 170 5.50 -3.20 -11.22
CA LEU A 170 4.96 -2.62 -10.00
C LEU A 170 5.68 -1.32 -9.61
N ILE A 171 7.02 -1.29 -9.68
CA ILE A 171 7.82 -0.10 -9.36
C ILE A 171 7.46 1.06 -10.31
N ILE A 172 7.40 0.81 -11.62
CA ILE A 172 7.06 1.81 -12.63
C ILE A 172 5.61 2.31 -12.43
N THR A 173 4.68 1.40 -12.14
CA THR A 173 3.28 1.75 -11.85
C THR A 173 3.17 2.64 -10.63
N CYS A 174 3.85 2.30 -9.52
CA CYS A 174 3.89 3.15 -8.34
C CYS A 174 4.47 4.54 -8.64
N ALA A 175 5.58 4.60 -9.39
CA ALA A 175 6.20 5.86 -9.77
C ALA A 175 5.29 6.74 -10.66
N GLY A 176 4.39 6.13 -11.43
CA GLY A 176 3.42 6.83 -12.25
C GLY A 176 2.15 7.27 -11.50
N VAL A 177 1.57 6.35 -10.71
CA VAL A 177 0.25 6.56 -10.09
C VAL A 177 0.34 7.40 -8.80
N ILE A 178 1.38 7.23 -7.98
CA ILE A 178 1.52 7.95 -6.71
C ILE A 178 1.53 9.48 -6.91
N PRO A 179 2.32 10.03 -7.85
CA PRO A 179 2.28 11.46 -8.13
C PRO A 179 0.90 11.97 -8.59
N LEU A 180 0.13 11.15 -9.35
CA LEU A 180 -1.20 11.55 -9.82
C LEU A 180 -2.20 11.69 -8.66
N LYS A 181 -2.08 10.88 -7.61
CA LYS A 181 -2.90 10.99 -6.41
C LYS A 181 -2.74 12.35 -5.72
N ASP A 182 -1.55 12.92 -5.75
CA ASP A 182 -1.25 14.20 -5.11
C ASP A 182 -2.04 15.38 -5.71
N LEU A 183 -2.61 15.20 -6.92
CA LEU A 183 -3.48 16.21 -7.53
C LEU A 183 -4.72 16.48 -6.67
N SER A 184 -5.32 15.44 -6.10
CA SER A 184 -6.51 15.57 -5.23
C SER A 184 -6.17 16.10 -3.84
N ASP A 185 -4.92 15.95 -3.40
CA ASP A 185 -4.49 16.26 -2.04
C ASP A 185 -3.75 17.61 -1.93
N ALA A 186 -3.52 18.29 -3.06
CA ALA A 186 -2.68 19.49 -3.16
C ALA A 186 -3.09 20.64 -2.22
N ARG A 187 -4.38 20.85 -1.96
CA ARG A 187 -4.87 21.96 -1.10
C ARG A 187 -4.51 21.74 0.37
N GLY A 188 -4.78 20.56 0.91
CA GLY A 188 -4.47 20.23 2.30
C GLY A 188 -2.96 20.11 2.52
N ASP A 189 -2.24 19.51 1.57
CA ASP A 189 -0.79 19.38 1.64
C ASP A 189 -0.11 20.74 1.74
N ALA A 190 -0.55 21.71 0.92
CA ALA A 190 -0.04 23.10 0.97
C ALA A 190 -0.33 23.77 2.33
N ALA A 191 -1.52 23.55 2.92
CA ALA A 191 -1.90 24.13 4.22
C ALA A 191 -1.06 23.60 5.37
N TYR A 192 -0.53 22.37 5.27
CA TYR A 192 0.25 21.71 6.32
C TYR A 192 1.74 21.53 5.99
N GLY A 193 2.21 22.21 4.93
CA GLY A 193 3.64 22.26 4.56
C GLY A 193 4.19 20.91 4.09
N ALA A 194 3.35 20.03 3.53
CA ALA A 194 3.78 18.80 2.89
C ALA A 194 4.24 19.07 1.44
N GLU A 195 5.33 18.42 1.03
CA GLU A 195 5.77 18.47 -0.36
C GLU A 195 4.79 17.71 -1.25
N ASN A 196 4.39 18.34 -2.34
CA ASN A 196 3.48 17.77 -3.33
C ASN A 196 4.13 17.82 -4.72
N TRP A 197 3.91 16.79 -5.54
CA TRP A 197 4.49 16.72 -6.90
C TRP A 197 4.00 17.83 -7.82
N PHE A 198 2.87 18.47 -7.53
CA PHE A 198 2.32 19.60 -8.29
C PHE A 198 2.83 20.96 -7.84
N SER A 199 3.42 21.07 -6.64
CA SER A 199 3.96 22.33 -6.12
C SER A 199 5.26 22.79 -6.80
N GLY A 200 5.97 21.90 -7.49
CA GLY A 200 7.29 22.16 -8.09
C GLY A 200 7.30 22.54 -9.57
N GLY A 201 6.14 22.75 -10.18
CA GLY A 201 6.04 23.00 -11.63
C GLY A 201 6.44 21.77 -12.47
N GLY A 202 5.92 21.69 -13.66
CA GLY A 202 6.18 20.61 -14.60
C GLY A 202 4.92 19.76 -14.87
N ASN A 203 4.92 19.08 -16.01
CA ASN A 203 3.76 18.29 -16.42
C ASN A 203 3.77 16.91 -15.75
N VAL A 204 3.35 16.87 -14.47
CA VAL A 204 3.29 15.62 -13.68
C VAL A 204 2.35 14.62 -14.31
N ILE A 205 1.24 15.09 -14.92
CA ILE A 205 0.29 14.23 -15.62
C ILE A 205 1.00 13.53 -16.79
N LEU A 206 1.74 14.27 -17.61
CA LEU A 206 2.48 13.68 -18.73
C LEU A 206 3.50 12.64 -18.23
N ARG A 207 4.26 12.97 -17.18
CA ARG A 207 5.24 12.02 -16.59
C ARG A 207 4.56 10.76 -16.05
N GLY A 208 3.46 10.92 -15.31
CA GLY A 208 2.67 9.81 -14.81
C GLY A 208 2.12 8.94 -15.93
N SER A 209 1.59 9.55 -16.99
CA SER A 209 1.06 8.82 -18.16
C SER A 209 2.15 8.05 -18.90
N ILE A 210 3.35 8.61 -19.07
CA ILE A 210 4.50 7.93 -19.69
C ILE A 210 4.90 6.71 -18.84
N LEU A 211 5.03 6.87 -17.52
CA LEU A 211 5.39 5.78 -16.63
C LEU A 211 4.33 4.68 -16.61
N LEU A 212 3.05 5.05 -16.63
CA LEU A 212 1.95 4.08 -16.74
C LEU A 212 2.00 3.33 -18.08
N ALA A 213 2.25 4.02 -19.19
CA ALA A 213 2.41 3.37 -20.50
C ALA A 213 3.59 2.39 -20.51
N LEU A 214 4.73 2.75 -19.89
CA LEU A 214 5.87 1.85 -19.75
C LEU A 214 5.55 0.63 -18.87
N ALA A 215 4.77 0.81 -17.80
CA ALA A 215 4.31 -0.30 -16.97
C ALA A 215 3.42 -1.28 -17.76
N ILE A 216 2.48 -0.75 -18.56
CA ILE A 216 1.62 -1.56 -19.44
C ILE A 216 2.47 -2.34 -20.45
N VAL A 217 3.42 -1.69 -21.12
CA VAL A 217 4.32 -2.35 -22.09
C VAL A 217 5.15 -3.43 -21.40
N SER A 218 5.69 -3.18 -20.22
CA SER A 218 6.44 -4.17 -19.44
C SER A 218 5.58 -5.38 -19.06
N ALA A 219 4.34 -5.15 -18.63
CA ALA A 219 3.40 -6.21 -18.29
C ALA A 219 3.01 -7.06 -19.50
N LEU A 220 2.76 -6.43 -20.66
CA LEU A 220 2.49 -7.12 -21.92
C LEU A 220 3.66 -7.99 -22.36
N TYR A 221 4.90 -7.44 -22.31
CA TYR A 221 6.10 -8.16 -22.70
C TYR A 221 6.38 -9.37 -21.80
N SER A 222 6.12 -9.25 -20.52
CA SER A 222 6.33 -10.34 -19.55
C SER A 222 5.23 -11.42 -19.59
N GLY A 223 4.13 -11.18 -20.30
CA GLY A 223 2.95 -12.04 -20.25
C GLY A 223 2.19 -12.01 -18.93
N GLN A 224 2.48 -11.04 -18.07
CA GLN A 224 1.90 -10.88 -16.73
C GLN A 224 0.57 -10.12 -16.80
N TRP A 225 -0.47 -10.77 -17.34
CA TRP A 225 -1.80 -10.16 -17.51
C TRP A 225 -2.42 -9.67 -16.18
N LEU A 226 -2.10 -10.34 -15.06
CA LEU A 226 -2.57 -9.90 -13.74
C LEU A 226 -1.95 -8.55 -13.36
N ALA A 227 -0.71 -8.28 -13.74
CA ALA A 227 -0.08 -6.98 -13.53
C ALA A 227 -0.79 -5.85 -14.31
N LEU A 228 -1.31 -6.15 -15.50
CA LEU A 228 -2.12 -5.18 -16.27
C LEU A 228 -3.40 -4.78 -15.54
N LEU A 229 -4.09 -5.73 -14.89
CA LEU A 229 -5.30 -5.44 -14.13
C LEU A 229 -5.04 -4.50 -12.94
N LEU A 230 -3.81 -4.43 -12.45
CA LEU A 230 -3.40 -3.53 -11.37
C LEU A 230 -2.99 -2.14 -11.87
N THR A 231 -2.81 -1.96 -13.18
CA THR A 231 -2.42 -0.69 -13.80
C THR A 231 -3.59 0.10 -14.38
N CYS A 232 -4.75 -0.53 -14.54
CA CYS A 232 -6.01 0.07 -14.98
C CYS A 232 -6.86 0.49 -13.79
#